data_c82d357a1b0598fcf560191bff9a4bfc
#
_entry.id   c82d357a1b0598fcf560191bff9a4bfc
#
_cell.length_a   1.000
_cell.length_b   1.000
_cell.length_c   1.000
_cell.angle_alpha   90.00
_cell.angle_beta   90.00
_cell.angle_gamma   90.00
#
_symmetry.space_group_name_H-M   'P 1'
#
loop_
_entity.id
_entity.type
_entity.pdbx_description
1 polymer ?
#
loop_
_entity_poly.entity_id
_entity_poly.type
_entity_poly.pdbx_seq_one_letter_code
_entity_poly.pdbx_strand_id
1 'polypeptide(L)'
;MNRWIDFERVLRIAGIAGFGVCLASAVTMAQTARRPAKSMAQKLVEDTHAQHPEATEIGIVAVSSRGCRTIASTDSKDVGEKCEADDSAPMKTGKPYVEKEKDGYDISLPLHDASGKAIGAVGIEFKLEAGQTAANMTEKAKQIAGEMEKQILSKAALSKPAM
;
A
#
# COMPACT_ATOMS: atom_id res chain seq x y z
N MET A 1 -51.50 8.26 -17.89
CA MET A 1 -52.30 9.50 -18.09
C MET A 1 -51.34 10.57 -18.58
N ASN A 2 -51.56 10.89 -19.86
CA ASN A 2 -50.76 11.79 -20.71
C ASN A 2 -50.53 13.19 -20.15
N ARG A 3 -49.38 13.79 -20.44
CA ARG A 3 -49.42 15.10 -21.12
C ARG A 3 -48.01 15.47 -21.64
N TRP A 4 -47.90 15.37 -22.96
CA TRP A 4 -46.96 16.08 -23.80
C TRP A 4 -47.32 17.55 -23.81
N ILE A 5 -46.36 18.44 -23.74
CA ILE A 5 -46.49 19.83 -24.19
C ILE A 5 -45.29 20.15 -25.05
N ASP A 6 -45.55 20.18 -26.35
CA ASP A 6 -44.76 20.84 -27.36
C ASP A 6 -44.67 22.34 -27.07
N PHE A 7 -43.51 22.91 -27.30
CA PHE A 7 -43.40 24.34 -27.56
C PHE A 7 -42.34 24.60 -28.66
N GLU A 8 -42.76 24.39 -29.88
CA GLU A 8 -42.20 25.10 -31.02
C GLU A 8 -42.89 26.47 -31.18
N ARG A 9 -42.08 27.41 -31.58
CA ARG A 9 -42.36 28.71 -32.24
C ARG A 9 -42.05 29.91 -31.41
N VAL A 10 -41.10 30.66 -31.94
CA VAL A 10 -41.17 32.05 -32.47
C VAL A 10 -39.75 32.50 -32.75
N LEU A 11 -39.29 32.51 -33.97
CA LEU A 11 -39.29 33.49 -35.05
C LEU A 11 -38.32 34.69 -34.84
N ARG A 12 -37.25 34.63 -35.62
CA ARG A 12 -36.51 35.68 -36.35
C ARG A 12 -36.50 37.09 -35.79
N ILE A 13 -35.29 37.63 -35.58
CA ILE A 13 -34.91 38.97 -36.11
C ILE A 13 -33.41 38.91 -36.45
N ALA A 14 -33.10 39.39 -37.66
CA ALA A 14 -31.79 39.54 -38.21
C ALA A 14 -31.07 40.76 -37.61
N GLY A 15 -29.79 40.66 -37.44
CA GLY A 15 -28.91 41.78 -37.08
C GLY A 15 -27.46 41.43 -37.39
N ILE A 16 -26.97 41.96 -38.48
CA ILE A 16 -25.61 41.84 -39.01
C ILE A 16 -24.72 42.80 -38.20
N ALA A 17 -23.59 42.35 -37.76
CA ALA A 17 -22.25 42.94 -37.88
C ALA A 17 -21.34 42.62 -36.72
N GLY A 18 -20.10 42.28 -37.01
CA GLY A 18 -19.01 42.33 -36.03
C GLY A 18 -18.10 41.08 -36.05
N PHE A 19 -17.21 41.06 -37.04
CA PHE A 19 -16.03 40.21 -37.04
C PHE A 19 -15.21 40.42 -35.77
N GLY A 20 -15.00 39.35 -35.01
CA GLY A 20 -14.09 39.32 -33.88
C GLY A 20 -13.75 37.87 -33.58
N VAL A 21 -12.92 37.23 -34.46
CA VAL A 21 -12.37 35.91 -34.16
C VAL A 21 -11.26 36.08 -33.13
N CYS A 22 -11.60 36.09 -31.84
CA CYS A 22 -10.65 35.84 -30.78
C CYS A 22 -10.44 34.34 -30.67
N LEU A 23 -9.44 33.81 -31.37
CA LEU A 23 -8.86 32.49 -31.12
C LEU A 23 -8.18 32.54 -29.74
N ALA A 24 -8.96 32.37 -28.68
CA ALA A 24 -8.42 32.05 -27.39
C ALA A 24 -7.89 30.61 -27.45
N SER A 25 -6.62 30.43 -27.76
CA SER A 25 -5.91 29.18 -27.61
C SER A 25 -5.90 28.82 -26.11
N ALA A 26 -6.86 28.04 -25.66
CA ALA A 26 -6.84 27.43 -24.35
C ALA A 26 -5.68 26.42 -24.33
N VAL A 27 -4.52 26.88 -23.88
CA VAL A 27 -3.41 25.99 -23.51
C VAL A 27 -3.90 25.23 -22.28
N THR A 28 -4.48 24.06 -22.50
CA THR A 28 -4.80 23.11 -21.44
C THR A 28 -3.47 22.61 -20.90
N MET A 29 -2.96 23.26 -19.86
CA MET A 29 -1.87 22.73 -19.05
C MET A 29 -2.42 21.46 -18.40
N ALA A 30 -2.14 20.31 -19.01
CA ALA A 30 -2.30 19.03 -18.38
C ALA A 30 -1.36 19.02 -17.16
N GLN A 31 -1.92 19.32 -15.99
CA GLN A 31 -1.26 19.09 -14.73
C GLN A 31 -1.15 17.57 -14.60
N THR A 32 -0.03 17.02 -15.02
CA THR A 32 0.40 15.68 -14.66
C THR A 32 0.48 15.67 -13.14
N ALA A 33 -0.56 15.19 -12.48
CA ALA A 33 -0.56 14.95 -11.06
C ALA A 33 0.63 14.01 -10.80
N ARG A 34 1.71 14.56 -10.26
CA ARG A 34 2.86 13.76 -9.82
C ARG A 34 2.33 12.78 -8.79
N ARG A 35 2.29 11.50 -9.12
CA ARG A 35 2.05 10.47 -8.13
C ARG A 35 3.05 10.71 -6.99
N PRO A 36 2.57 10.75 -5.72
CA PRO A 36 3.49 10.87 -4.60
C PRO A 36 4.53 9.76 -4.70
N ALA A 37 5.80 10.11 -4.49
CA ALA A 37 6.87 9.13 -4.51
C ALA A 37 6.57 8.07 -3.44
N LYS A 38 6.72 6.78 -3.81
CA LYS A 38 6.56 5.68 -2.85
C LYS A 38 7.51 5.86 -1.68
N SER A 39 7.09 5.43 -0.49
CA SER A 39 7.99 5.38 0.67
C SER A 39 9.05 4.28 0.50
N MET A 40 10.16 4.40 1.24
CA MET A 40 11.16 3.33 1.30
C MET A 40 10.56 2.01 1.82
N ALA A 41 9.61 2.08 2.78
CA ALA A 41 8.90 0.90 3.26
C ALA A 41 8.13 0.21 2.12
N GLN A 42 7.39 0.99 1.33
CA GLN A 42 6.61 0.43 0.22
C GLN A 42 7.51 -0.17 -0.86
N LYS A 43 8.62 0.50 -1.19
CA LYS A 43 9.58 -0.06 -2.14
C LYS A 43 10.20 -1.36 -1.62
N LEU A 44 10.58 -1.39 -0.34
CA LEU A 44 11.15 -2.57 0.29
C LEU A 44 10.20 -3.77 0.23
N VAL A 45 8.92 -3.58 0.57
CA VAL A 45 7.90 -4.62 0.49
C VAL A 45 7.74 -5.15 -0.93
N GLU A 46 7.61 -4.25 -1.91
CA GLU A 46 7.46 -4.63 -3.32
C GLU A 46 8.70 -5.37 -3.87
N ASP A 47 9.91 -4.87 -3.56
CA ASP A 47 11.15 -5.50 -4.00
C ASP A 47 11.34 -6.89 -3.36
N THR A 48 10.99 -7.02 -2.06
CA THR A 48 11.04 -8.29 -1.35
C THR A 48 10.04 -9.29 -1.93
N HIS A 49 8.80 -8.88 -2.15
CA HIS A 49 7.78 -9.75 -2.75
C HIS A 49 8.17 -10.21 -4.17
N ALA A 50 8.81 -9.34 -4.95
CA ALA A 50 9.31 -9.73 -6.28
C ALA A 50 10.44 -10.79 -6.21
N GLN A 51 11.21 -10.83 -5.11
CA GLN A 51 12.27 -11.81 -4.87
C GLN A 51 11.73 -13.11 -4.25
N HIS A 52 10.59 -13.04 -3.56
CA HIS A 52 9.94 -14.13 -2.84
C HIS A 52 8.49 -14.34 -3.31
N PRO A 53 8.30 -14.80 -4.56
CA PRO A 53 6.96 -14.98 -5.14
C PRO A 53 6.11 -16.05 -4.45
N GLU A 54 6.70 -16.82 -3.56
CA GLU A 54 6.00 -17.77 -2.70
C GLU A 54 5.26 -17.11 -1.52
N ALA A 55 5.63 -15.89 -1.14
CA ALA A 55 4.84 -15.07 -0.23
C ALA A 55 3.67 -14.46 -1.03
N THR A 56 2.45 -14.69 -0.61
CA THR A 56 1.26 -14.12 -1.26
C THR A 56 1.05 -12.67 -0.90
N GLU A 57 1.44 -12.31 0.31
CA GLU A 57 1.40 -10.95 0.81
C GLU A 57 2.58 -10.67 1.74
N ILE A 58 3.05 -9.42 1.73
CA ILE A 58 4.05 -8.89 2.67
C ILE A 58 3.57 -7.52 3.12
N GLY A 59 3.48 -7.31 4.43
CA GLY A 59 3.10 -6.05 5.04
C GLY A 59 4.08 -5.60 6.13
N ILE A 60 4.28 -4.30 6.30
CA ILE A 60 5.03 -3.72 7.42
C ILE A 60 4.10 -2.87 8.25
N VAL A 61 4.07 -3.15 9.55
CA VAL A 61 3.36 -2.34 10.53
C VAL A 61 4.34 -1.62 11.46
N ALA A 62 3.98 -0.41 11.88
CA ALA A 62 4.80 0.37 12.79
C ALA A 62 3.98 1.28 13.71
N VAL A 63 4.47 1.49 14.92
CA VAL A 63 3.87 2.41 15.89
C VAL A 63 4.33 3.84 15.60
N SER A 64 3.40 4.77 15.54
CA SER A 64 3.63 6.21 15.40
C SER A 64 2.87 6.99 16.47
N SER A 65 2.92 8.32 16.42
CA SER A 65 2.06 9.18 17.26
C SER A 65 0.56 8.99 17.01
N ARG A 66 0.19 8.42 15.85
CA ARG A 66 -1.18 8.09 15.47
C ARG A 66 -1.58 6.65 15.81
N GLY A 67 -0.76 5.96 16.61
CA GLY A 67 -0.92 4.54 16.95
C GLY A 67 -0.20 3.61 15.98
N CYS A 68 -0.48 2.31 16.13
CA CYS A 68 0.04 1.27 15.24
C CYS A 68 -0.76 1.23 13.93
N ARG A 69 -0.05 1.18 12.80
CA ARG A 69 -0.65 1.10 11.47
C ARG A 69 0.24 0.36 10.49
N THR A 70 -0.40 -0.22 9.47
CA THR A 70 0.30 -0.69 8.27
C THR A 70 0.89 0.51 7.53
N ILE A 71 2.19 0.52 7.33
CA ILE A 71 2.92 1.59 6.65
C ILE A 71 3.31 1.24 5.22
N ALA A 72 3.27 -0.04 4.89
CA ALA A 72 3.48 -0.59 3.54
C ALA A 72 2.85 -1.99 3.47
N SER A 73 2.28 -2.33 2.33
CA SER A 73 1.77 -3.67 2.02
C SER A 73 1.80 -3.91 0.50
N THR A 74 1.89 -5.17 0.10
CA THR A 74 1.65 -5.60 -1.28
C THR A 74 0.19 -5.43 -1.69
N ASP A 75 -0.78 -5.57 -0.75
CA ASP A 75 -2.15 -5.07 -0.97
C ASP A 75 -2.25 -3.60 -0.54
N SER A 76 -2.46 -2.74 -1.51
CA SER A 76 -2.53 -1.29 -1.27
C SER A 76 -3.72 -0.85 -0.40
N LYS A 77 -4.72 -1.71 -0.19
CA LYS A 77 -5.89 -1.41 0.64
C LYS A 77 -5.53 -1.37 2.12
N ASP A 78 -4.57 -2.22 2.52
CA ASP A 78 -4.18 -2.34 3.92
C ASP A 78 -3.34 -1.17 4.41
N VAL A 79 -2.74 -0.41 3.47
CA VAL A 79 -1.88 0.72 3.83
C VAL A 79 -2.67 1.81 4.54
N GLY A 80 -2.30 2.06 5.79
CA GLY A 80 -2.96 3.03 6.69
C GLY A 80 -3.96 2.39 7.65
N GLU A 81 -4.27 1.11 7.52
CA GLU A 81 -5.12 0.38 8.45
C GLU A 81 -4.48 0.29 9.84
N LYS A 82 -5.32 0.11 10.85
CA LYS A 82 -4.85 -0.08 12.22
C LYS A 82 -4.36 -1.50 12.38
N CYS A 83 -3.26 -1.66 13.13
CA CYS A 83 -2.77 -2.98 13.48
C CYS A 83 -3.82 -3.81 14.23
N GLU A 84 -3.91 -5.05 13.88
CA GLU A 84 -4.65 -6.05 14.59
C GLU A 84 -3.82 -6.66 15.75
N ALA A 85 -4.36 -7.66 16.43
CA ALA A 85 -3.70 -8.26 17.58
C ALA A 85 -2.45 -9.06 17.21
N ASP A 86 -2.51 -9.79 16.11
CA ASP A 86 -1.45 -10.57 15.47
C ASP A 86 -0.28 -9.69 15.03
N ASP A 87 -0.56 -8.57 14.35
CA ASP A 87 0.42 -7.55 13.96
C ASP A 87 1.19 -7.00 15.17
N SER A 88 0.46 -6.74 16.25
CA SER A 88 1.05 -6.11 17.44
C SER A 88 1.73 -7.09 18.39
N ALA A 89 1.39 -8.37 18.33
CA ALA A 89 1.95 -9.40 19.21
C ALA A 89 3.47 -9.55 19.09
N PRO A 90 4.07 -9.59 17.88
CA PRO A 90 5.52 -9.68 17.73
C PRO A 90 6.27 -8.48 18.34
N MET A 91 5.72 -7.28 18.18
CA MET A 91 6.32 -6.07 18.76
C MET A 91 6.34 -6.07 20.27
N LYS A 92 5.36 -6.72 20.91
CA LYS A 92 5.23 -6.80 22.38
C LYS A 92 6.05 -7.93 22.97
N THR A 93 6.09 -9.07 22.28
CA THR A 93 6.68 -10.31 22.81
C THR A 93 8.10 -10.57 22.34
N GLY A 94 8.52 -9.94 21.24
CA GLY A 94 9.76 -10.26 20.55
C GLY A 94 9.76 -11.65 19.89
N LYS A 95 8.59 -12.29 19.76
CA LYS A 95 8.44 -13.64 19.22
C LYS A 95 7.56 -13.63 17.99
N PRO A 96 7.75 -14.59 17.06
CA PRO A 96 6.82 -14.81 15.97
C PRO A 96 5.40 -15.05 16.48
N TYR A 97 4.43 -14.52 15.76
CA TYR A 97 3.03 -14.91 15.83
C TYR A 97 2.70 -15.68 14.55
N VAL A 98 2.02 -16.81 14.68
CA VAL A 98 1.71 -17.67 13.55
C VAL A 98 0.25 -18.02 13.60
N GLU A 99 -0.48 -17.65 12.56
CA GLU A 99 -1.85 -18.06 12.35
C GLU A 99 -1.94 -19.03 11.17
N LYS A 100 -2.68 -20.10 11.37
CA LYS A 100 -3.00 -21.02 10.30
C LYS A 100 -4.39 -20.69 9.79
N GLU A 101 -4.45 -20.19 8.61
CA GLU A 101 -5.67 -19.93 7.91
C GLU A 101 -6.17 -21.16 7.12
N LYS A 102 -7.36 -21.03 6.55
CA LYS A 102 -7.92 -22.06 5.67
C LYS A 102 -7.04 -22.34 4.47
N ASP A 103 -6.50 -21.27 3.87
CA ASP A 103 -5.82 -21.31 2.59
C ASP A 103 -4.31 -21.02 2.70
N GLY A 104 -3.77 -20.85 3.94
CA GLY A 104 -2.38 -20.46 4.13
C GLY A 104 -1.89 -20.41 5.56
N TYR A 105 -0.80 -19.69 5.71
CA TYR A 105 -0.23 -19.27 6.98
C TYR A 105 0.01 -17.77 6.93
N ASP A 106 -0.47 -17.07 7.94
CA ASP A 106 -0.02 -15.70 8.24
C ASP A 106 1.02 -15.74 9.36
N ILE A 107 2.17 -15.12 9.12
CA ILE A 107 3.30 -15.14 10.04
C ILE A 107 3.79 -13.73 10.26
N SER A 108 3.48 -13.22 11.42
CA SER A 108 3.98 -11.91 11.86
C SER A 108 5.25 -12.05 12.69
N LEU A 109 6.28 -11.27 12.36
CA LEU A 109 7.60 -11.27 12.99
C LEU A 109 7.96 -9.88 13.50
N PRO A 110 8.72 -9.76 14.62
CA PRO A 110 9.30 -8.49 14.99
C PRO A 110 10.28 -8.04 13.88
N LEU A 111 10.21 -6.76 13.49
CA LEU A 111 11.07 -6.17 12.48
C LEU A 111 12.08 -5.23 13.16
N HIS A 112 13.36 -5.38 12.82
CA HIS A 112 14.46 -4.59 13.37
C HIS A 112 15.12 -3.71 12.31
N ASP A 113 15.79 -2.69 12.72
CA ASP A 113 16.71 -1.95 11.87
C ASP A 113 18.11 -2.57 11.89
N ALA A 114 19.01 -2.06 11.05
CA ALA A 114 20.38 -2.57 10.94
C ALA A 114 21.20 -2.49 12.26
N SER A 115 20.72 -1.76 13.28
CA SER A 115 21.32 -1.74 14.62
C SER A 115 20.76 -2.82 15.55
N GLY A 116 19.77 -3.60 15.11
CA GLY A 116 19.06 -4.59 15.90
C GLY A 116 17.94 -4.01 16.78
N LYS A 117 17.58 -2.74 16.58
CA LYS A 117 16.49 -2.11 17.32
C LYS A 117 15.15 -2.49 16.71
N ALA A 118 14.22 -2.98 17.53
CA ALA A 118 12.85 -3.24 17.10
C ALA A 118 12.16 -1.93 16.66
N ILE A 119 11.61 -1.92 15.45
CA ILE A 119 11.02 -0.74 14.82
C ILE A 119 9.56 -0.94 14.40
N GLY A 120 9.10 -2.17 14.35
CA GLY A 120 7.75 -2.56 13.94
C GLY A 120 7.58 -4.06 13.92
N ALA A 121 6.67 -4.53 13.07
CA ALA A 121 6.56 -5.94 12.70
C ALA A 121 6.39 -6.06 11.18
N VAL A 122 6.69 -7.24 10.66
CA VAL A 122 6.43 -7.63 9.27
C VAL A 122 5.52 -8.84 9.29
N GLY A 123 4.39 -8.76 8.57
CA GLY A 123 3.48 -9.86 8.26
C GLY A 123 3.85 -10.46 6.91
N ILE A 124 3.87 -11.76 6.82
CA ILE A 124 4.16 -12.51 5.60
C ILE A 124 3.17 -13.65 5.48
N GLU A 125 2.36 -13.59 4.45
CA GLU A 125 1.40 -14.64 4.14
C GLU A 125 1.99 -15.64 3.13
N PHE A 126 1.64 -16.91 3.32
CA PHE A 126 1.99 -17.99 2.42
C PHE A 126 0.76 -18.81 2.09
N LYS A 127 0.60 -19.14 0.82
CA LYS A 127 -0.44 -20.08 0.43
C LYS A 127 -0.14 -21.48 0.94
N LEU A 128 -1.17 -22.19 1.37
CA LEU A 128 -1.03 -23.57 1.84
C LEU A 128 -0.68 -24.51 0.68
N GLU A 129 0.45 -25.19 0.81
CA GLU A 129 0.91 -26.21 -0.14
C GLU A 129 1.21 -27.53 0.59
N ALA A 130 1.27 -28.62 -0.17
CA ALA A 130 1.57 -29.95 0.41
C ALA A 130 2.97 -29.96 1.05
N GLY A 131 3.04 -30.48 2.27
CA GLY A 131 4.29 -30.58 3.03
C GLY A 131 4.69 -29.33 3.81
N GLN A 132 3.95 -28.24 3.69
CA GLN A 132 4.17 -27.05 4.52
C GLN A 132 3.66 -27.28 5.94
N THR A 133 4.43 -26.76 6.89
CA THR A 133 4.11 -26.74 8.32
C THR A 133 4.34 -25.34 8.87
N ALA A 134 3.70 -25.01 9.98
CA ALA A 134 3.93 -23.75 10.67
C ALA A 134 5.43 -23.52 10.96
N ALA A 135 6.16 -24.58 11.31
CA ALA A 135 7.58 -24.47 11.63
C ALA A 135 8.43 -24.08 10.41
N ASN A 136 8.28 -24.79 9.27
CA ASN A 136 9.09 -24.49 8.08
C ASN A 136 8.69 -23.16 7.43
N MET A 137 7.42 -22.76 7.51
CA MET A 137 6.98 -21.45 7.04
C MET A 137 7.49 -20.33 7.94
N THR A 138 7.55 -20.55 9.26
CA THR A 138 8.16 -19.57 10.19
C THR A 138 9.63 -19.35 9.90
N GLU A 139 10.40 -20.41 9.63
CA GLU A 139 11.81 -20.27 9.27
C GLU A 139 11.98 -19.52 7.93
N LYS A 140 11.12 -19.78 6.97
CA LYS A 140 11.11 -19.05 5.70
C LYS A 140 10.77 -17.56 5.89
N ALA A 141 9.76 -17.26 6.68
CA ALA A 141 9.41 -15.88 7.04
C ALA A 141 10.56 -15.16 7.73
N LYS A 142 11.27 -15.82 8.67
CA LYS A 142 12.46 -15.25 9.32
C LYS A 142 13.60 -14.94 8.33
N GLN A 143 13.81 -15.80 7.34
CA GLN A 143 14.79 -15.54 6.28
C GLN A 143 14.43 -14.27 5.51
N ILE A 144 13.19 -14.17 5.05
CA ILE A 144 12.69 -12.99 4.30
C ILE A 144 12.80 -11.73 5.17
N ALA A 145 12.34 -11.77 6.43
CA ALA A 145 12.44 -10.65 7.35
C ALA A 145 13.91 -10.23 7.57
N GLY A 146 14.82 -11.17 7.75
CA GLY A 146 16.24 -10.89 7.90
C GLY A 146 16.91 -10.25 6.66
N GLU A 147 16.41 -10.54 5.47
CA GLU A 147 16.84 -9.88 4.22
C GLU A 147 16.32 -8.44 4.15
N MET A 148 15.09 -8.20 4.59
CA MET A 148 14.52 -6.85 4.71
C MET A 148 15.27 -6.00 5.74
N GLU A 149 15.54 -6.55 6.92
CA GLU A 149 16.23 -5.84 8.03
C GLU A 149 17.60 -5.28 7.62
N LYS A 150 18.34 -6.00 6.79
CA LYS A 150 19.65 -5.54 6.26
C LYS A 150 19.55 -4.25 5.44
N GLN A 151 18.39 -3.94 4.92
CA GLN A 151 18.13 -2.77 4.09
C GLN A 151 17.53 -1.60 4.89
N ILE A 152 17.16 -1.81 6.16
CA ILE A 152 16.49 -0.82 7.00
C ILE A 152 17.53 -0.13 7.89
N LEU A 153 17.97 1.06 7.50
CA LEU A 153 18.94 1.84 8.30
C LEU A 153 18.34 2.36 9.61
N SER A 154 17.04 2.68 9.63
CA SER A 154 16.31 3.14 10.81
C SER A 154 14.82 3.20 10.52
N LYS A 155 14.00 3.23 11.58
CA LYS A 155 12.55 3.45 11.46
C LYS A 155 12.21 4.73 10.67
N ALA A 156 12.93 5.82 10.88
CA ALA A 156 12.70 7.07 10.18
C ALA A 156 13.01 6.97 8.67
N ALA A 157 13.89 6.07 8.27
CA ALA A 157 14.20 5.85 6.86
C ALA A 157 13.01 5.24 6.10
N LEU A 158 12.21 4.40 6.74
CA LEU A 158 11.05 3.74 6.11
C LEU A 158 10.01 4.71 5.57
N SER A 159 9.84 5.88 6.19
CA SER A 159 8.87 6.89 5.74
C SER A 159 9.42 7.89 4.73
N LYS A 160 10.71 7.83 4.39
CA LYS A 160 11.30 8.69 3.37
C LYS A 160 10.86 8.27 1.97
N PRO A 161 10.81 9.20 1.00
CA PRO A 161 10.64 8.85 -0.40
C PRO A 161 11.72 7.87 -0.86
N ALA A 162 11.31 6.84 -1.61
CA ALA A 162 12.26 5.96 -2.29
C ALA A 162 12.95 6.75 -3.41
N MET A 163 14.25 6.61 -3.50
CA MET A 163 15.05 7.18 -4.58
C MET A 163 15.01 6.27 -5.81
#